data_864bef866bf00e990ec91c5feb4f73f8
#
_entry.id   864bef866bf00e990ec91c5feb4f73f8
#
_cell.length_a   1.000
_cell.length_b   1.000
_cell.length_c   1.000
_cell.angle_alpha   90.00
_cell.angle_beta   90.00
_cell.angle_gamma   90.00
#
_symmetry.space_group_name_H-M   'P 1'
#
loop_
_entity.id
_entity.type
_entity.pdbx_description
1 polymer ?
#
loop_
_entity_poly.entity_id
_entity_poly.type
_entity_poly.pdbx_seq_one_letter_code
_entity_poly.pdbx_strand_id
1 'polypeptide(L)'
;MEKKSCDKCIRWICAILFAAFAFCWLYFFQRELLQAENRFLFSDDSSLRIWMFNHHFLVSLALTAIALLLAIPGRLVLRFKKGLYACNYMLSAAFLGIITGYDGESVFGQSFTVWIASGAFLFLLFLICKIVASVPKSEYNDRPRTLAGTLLILSLLFGLTAYLGNTDENLHRRLRMEQLFADGDYARLLEIGRYEEESDAGIDLIRAKALLQSPASPAGSGIGESLFRYSISDPSALSKALKTMHSDQAYLTSCLLDRNLASFADTIVYDAYTTVPTYYMQALVIANDSVARARFPQQFADEQLLYDSFGEALEPLEYEPKQFQANSTYIPFHETYFWFYTFKK
;
A
#
# COMPACT_ATOMS: atom_id res chain seq x y z
N MET A 1 -45.02 25.01 15.17
CA MET A 1 -44.82 23.96 14.15
C MET A 1 -43.43 24.03 13.48
N GLU A 2 -42.90 25.18 13.18
CA GLU A 2 -41.61 25.43 12.51
C GLU A 2 -40.36 24.82 13.20
N LYS A 3 -40.28 24.89 14.56
CA LYS A 3 -39.13 24.39 15.33
C LYS A 3 -38.92 22.86 15.23
N LYS A 4 -40.03 22.08 15.19
CA LYS A 4 -39.98 20.62 15.01
C LYS A 4 -39.55 20.20 13.59
N SER A 5 -39.86 21.03 12.57
CA SER A 5 -39.47 20.80 11.20
C SER A 5 -37.95 20.99 11.00
N CYS A 6 -37.37 22.05 11.59
CA CYS A 6 -35.94 22.32 11.53
C CYS A 6 -35.09 21.25 12.23
N ASP A 7 -35.49 20.75 13.40
CA ASP A 7 -34.79 19.66 14.08
C ASP A 7 -34.76 18.36 13.27
N LYS A 8 -35.84 18.08 12.54
CA LYS A 8 -35.87 16.95 11.59
C LYS A 8 -34.89 17.15 10.43
N CYS A 9 -34.85 18.36 9.87
CA CYS A 9 -33.94 18.68 8.78
C CYS A 9 -32.47 18.48 9.17
N ILE A 10 -32.03 19.00 10.32
CA ILE A 10 -30.65 18.83 10.82
C ILE A 10 -30.31 17.35 11.01
N ARG A 11 -31.23 16.53 11.51
CA ARG A 11 -31.00 15.07 11.66
C ARG A 11 -30.79 14.38 10.32
N TRP A 12 -31.61 14.73 9.31
CA TRP A 12 -31.46 14.17 7.97
C TRP A 12 -30.14 14.60 7.31
N ILE A 13 -29.75 15.87 7.48
CA ILE A 13 -28.45 16.36 6.99
C ILE A 13 -27.31 15.54 7.60
N CYS A 14 -27.33 15.33 8.94
CA CYS A 14 -26.29 14.51 9.60
C CYS A 14 -26.29 13.08 9.09
N ALA A 15 -27.45 12.46 8.91
CA ALA A 15 -27.53 11.08 8.42
C ALA A 15 -27.02 10.96 6.98
N ILE A 16 -27.38 11.90 6.11
CA ILE A 16 -26.91 11.91 4.73
C ILE A 16 -25.40 12.15 4.66
N LEU A 17 -24.87 13.12 5.41
CA LEU A 17 -23.43 13.41 5.43
C LEU A 17 -22.64 12.23 5.99
N PHE A 18 -23.12 11.61 7.08
CA PHE A 18 -22.45 10.44 7.65
C PHE A 18 -22.50 9.24 6.69
N ALA A 19 -23.66 8.99 6.06
CA ALA A 19 -23.80 7.92 5.07
C ALA A 19 -22.88 8.12 3.87
N ALA A 20 -22.84 9.35 3.34
CA ALA A 20 -21.96 9.69 2.22
C ALA A 20 -20.48 9.51 2.59
N PHE A 21 -20.08 9.99 3.76
CA PHE A 21 -18.71 9.79 4.26
C PHE A 21 -18.38 8.30 4.43
N ALA A 22 -19.23 7.55 5.17
CA ALA A 22 -18.99 6.13 5.43
C ALA A 22 -18.90 5.31 4.14
N PHE A 23 -19.80 5.57 3.19
CA PHE A 23 -19.77 4.90 1.89
C PHE A 23 -18.52 5.27 1.09
N CYS A 24 -18.18 6.56 0.96
CA CYS A 24 -16.99 7.01 0.25
C CYS A 24 -15.70 6.45 0.91
N TRP A 25 -15.62 6.46 2.24
CA TRP A 25 -14.53 5.90 2.99
C TRP A 25 -14.31 4.41 2.68
N LEU A 26 -15.36 3.60 2.78
CA LEU A 26 -15.29 2.16 2.53
C LEU A 26 -15.08 1.81 1.05
N TYR A 27 -15.72 2.56 0.14
CA TYR A 27 -15.73 2.22 -1.28
C TYR A 27 -14.47 2.69 -2.01
N PHE A 28 -13.99 3.90 -1.75
CA PHE A 28 -12.86 4.49 -2.47
C PHE A 28 -11.53 4.33 -1.73
N PHE A 29 -11.51 4.46 -0.41
CA PHE A 29 -10.26 4.51 0.35
C PHE A 29 -9.88 3.18 0.99
N GLN A 30 -10.84 2.31 1.32
CA GLN A 30 -10.58 1.08 2.06
C GLN A 30 -10.87 -0.19 1.26
N ARG A 31 -10.94 -0.09 -0.05
CA ARG A 31 -11.31 -1.19 -0.93
C ARG A 31 -10.38 -2.39 -0.79
N GLU A 32 -9.09 -2.18 -0.94
CA GLU A 32 -8.06 -3.22 -0.91
C GLU A 32 -8.04 -3.91 0.46
N LEU A 33 -8.18 -3.12 1.50
CA LEU A 33 -8.16 -3.58 2.88
C LEU A 33 -9.38 -4.46 3.20
N LEU A 34 -10.58 -4.04 2.85
CA LEU A 34 -11.80 -4.86 3.01
C LEU A 34 -11.74 -6.17 2.22
N GLN A 35 -11.09 -6.17 1.06
CA GLN A 35 -10.87 -7.37 0.27
C GLN A 35 -9.87 -8.32 0.92
N ALA A 36 -8.82 -7.79 1.57
CA ALA A 36 -7.84 -8.58 2.33
C ALA A 36 -8.47 -9.18 3.60
N GLU A 37 -9.23 -8.40 4.37
CA GLU A 37 -9.96 -8.89 5.54
C GLU A 37 -10.94 -10.02 5.18
N ASN A 38 -11.64 -9.91 4.05
CA ASN A 38 -12.51 -10.98 3.56
C ASN A 38 -11.76 -12.27 3.31
N ARG A 39 -10.51 -12.22 2.81
CA ARG A 39 -9.68 -13.42 2.65
C ARG A 39 -9.32 -14.05 3.99
N PHE A 40 -9.06 -13.23 5.00
CA PHE A 40 -8.71 -13.69 6.34
C PHE A 40 -9.92 -14.28 7.08
N LEU A 41 -11.07 -13.60 7.04
CA LEU A 41 -12.28 -14.01 7.79
C LEU A 41 -13.01 -15.20 7.15
N PHE A 42 -12.95 -15.35 5.83
CA PHE A 42 -13.67 -16.38 5.07
C PHE A 42 -12.72 -17.28 4.29
N SER A 43 -11.61 -17.67 4.93
CA SER A 43 -10.60 -18.56 4.32
C SER A 43 -11.20 -19.89 3.87
N ASP A 44 -12.18 -20.43 4.59
CA ASP A 44 -12.77 -21.73 4.35
C ASP A 44 -13.96 -21.70 3.37
N ASP A 45 -14.61 -20.55 3.17
CA ASP A 45 -15.75 -20.38 2.25
C ASP A 45 -15.35 -19.59 0.99
N SER A 46 -14.89 -20.35 -0.02
CA SER A 46 -14.47 -19.76 -1.29
C SER A 46 -15.62 -19.08 -2.07
N SER A 47 -16.86 -19.56 -1.91
CA SER A 47 -18.03 -19.04 -2.63
C SER A 47 -18.43 -17.66 -2.11
N LEU A 48 -18.51 -17.50 -0.80
CA LEU A 48 -18.84 -16.23 -0.16
C LEU A 48 -17.74 -15.18 -0.40
N ARG A 49 -16.48 -15.60 -0.33
CA ARG A 49 -15.33 -14.74 -0.63
C ARG A 49 -15.37 -14.18 -2.04
N ILE A 50 -15.58 -15.04 -3.05
CA ILE A 50 -15.67 -14.63 -4.46
C ILE A 50 -16.87 -13.69 -4.66
N TRP A 51 -18.01 -14.00 -4.02
CA TRP A 51 -19.19 -13.13 -4.11
C TRP A 51 -18.92 -11.74 -3.54
N MET A 52 -18.36 -11.65 -2.34
CA MET A 52 -18.04 -10.36 -1.68
C MET A 52 -17.02 -9.54 -2.48
N PHE A 53 -16.04 -10.22 -3.08
CA PHE A 53 -15.06 -9.60 -3.96
C PHE A 53 -15.69 -8.96 -5.20
N ASN A 54 -16.56 -9.71 -5.89
CA ASN A 54 -17.22 -9.23 -7.11
C ASN A 54 -18.28 -8.15 -6.83
N HIS A 55 -18.79 -8.07 -5.58
CA HIS A 55 -19.86 -7.16 -5.18
C HIS A 55 -19.41 -6.13 -4.16
N HIS A 56 -18.18 -5.61 -4.29
CA HIS A 56 -17.59 -4.62 -3.38
C HIS A 56 -18.52 -3.42 -3.10
N PHE A 57 -19.24 -2.93 -4.12
CA PHE A 57 -20.25 -1.88 -3.96
C PHE A 57 -21.33 -2.27 -2.94
N LEU A 58 -21.86 -3.49 -3.05
CA LEU A 58 -22.91 -3.99 -2.14
C LEU A 58 -22.36 -4.20 -0.73
N VAL A 59 -21.13 -4.65 -0.58
CA VAL A 59 -20.45 -4.81 0.72
C VAL A 59 -20.30 -3.44 1.39
N SER A 60 -19.77 -2.45 0.68
CA SER A 60 -19.61 -1.09 1.19
C SER A 60 -20.97 -0.47 1.57
N LEU A 61 -22.01 -0.71 0.77
CA LEU A 61 -23.36 -0.26 1.04
C LEU A 61 -23.93 -0.94 2.30
N ALA A 62 -23.74 -2.26 2.44
CA ALA A 62 -24.21 -3.02 3.61
C ALA A 62 -23.50 -2.56 4.89
N LEU A 63 -22.18 -2.39 4.87
CA LEU A 63 -21.40 -1.88 6.00
C LEU A 63 -21.82 -0.45 6.37
N THR A 64 -22.09 0.40 5.38
CA THR A 64 -22.64 1.75 5.61
C THR A 64 -24.00 1.67 6.28
N ALA A 65 -24.89 0.77 5.85
CA ALA A 65 -26.19 0.56 6.49
C ALA A 65 -26.04 0.07 7.93
N ILE A 66 -25.12 -0.86 8.21
CA ILE A 66 -24.80 -1.31 9.57
C ILE A 66 -24.31 -0.13 10.42
N ALA A 67 -23.39 0.68 9.91
CA ALA A 67 -22.89 1.86 10.60
C ALA A 67 -24.03 2.85 10.93
N LEU A 68 -24.98 3.07 10.01
CA LEU A 68 -26.16 3.89 10.27
C LEU A 68 -27.09 3.27 11.31
N LEU A 69 -27.28 1.95 11.30
CA LEU A 69 -28.07 1.24 12.32
C LEU A 69 -27.46 1.36 13.71
N LEU A 70 -26.13 1.36 13.84
CA LEU A 70 -25.41 1.59 15.10
C LEU A 70 -25.64 2.98 15.71
N ALA A 71 -26.09 3.95 14.93
CA ALA A 71 -26.52 5.24 15.45
C ALA A 71 -27.80 5.15 16.30
N ILE A 72 -28.63 4.08 16.17
CA ILE A 72 -29.86 3.87 16.94
C ILE A 72 -29.53 3.56 18.41
N PRO A 73 -28.75 2.50 18.75
CA PRO A 73 -28.30 2.27 20.12
C PRO A 73 -27.47 3.44 20.65
N GLY A 74 -26.63 4.09 19.82
CA GLY A 74 -25.93 5.32 20.20
C GLY A 74 -26.91 6.39 20.74
N ARG A 75 -28.03 6.62 20.07
CA ARG A 75 -29.07 7.53 20.51
C ARG A 75 -29.76 7.08 21.80
N LEU A 76 -30.00 5.79 21.98
CA LEU A 76 -30.67 5.25 23.18
C LEU A 76 -29.74 5.34 24.40
N VAL A 77 -28.47 5.01 24.26
CA VAL A 77 -27.49 5.02 25.35
C VAL A 77 -27.08 6.45 25.72
N LEU A 78 -26.74 7.28 24.74
CA LEU A 78 -26.21 8.61 25.00
C LEU A 78 -27.29 9.62 25.42
N ARG A 79 -28.56 9.41 25.04
CA ARG A 79 -29.73 10.22 25.40
C ARG A 79 -29.49 11.74 25.31
N PHE A 80 -28.76 12.20 24.28
CA PHE A 80 -28.54 13.62 24.10
C PHE A 80 -29.84 14.36 23.81
N LYS A 81 -30.06 15.44 24.56
CA LYS A 81 -31.16 16.38 24.30
C LYS A 81 -30.91 17.11 22.97
N LYS A 82 -31.96 17.73 22.43
CA LYS A 82 -31.97 18.45 21.16
C LYS A 82 -30.71 19.27 20.91
N GLY A 83 -30.11 19.12 19.75
CA GLY A 83 -29.01 19.98 19.26
C GLY A 83 -27.65 19.32 19.09
N LEU A 84 -27.43 18.08 19.58
CA LEU A 84 -26.14 17.35 19.44
C LEU A 84 -26.34 16.02 18.69
N TYR A 85 -26.96 16.10 17.51
CA TYR A 85 -27.37 14.92 16.75
C TYR A 85 -26.18 14.10 16.23
N ALA A 86 -25.05 14.75 15.94
CA ALA A 86 -23.84 14.08 15.47
C ALA A 86 -23.24 13.11 16.49
N CYS A 87 -23.46 13.35 17.82
CA CYS A 87 -22.96 12.45 18.86
C CYS A 87 -23.56 11.03 18.78
N ASN A 88 -24.72 10.86 18.14
CA ASN A 88 -25.30 9.54 17.95
C ASN A 88 -24.45 8.63 17.06
N TYR A 89 -23.56 9.21 16.24
CA TYR A 89 -22.67 8.48 15.32
C TYR A 89 -21.32 8.10 15.94
N MET A 90 -21.08 8.35 17.25
CA MET A 90 -19.85 7.96 17.93
C MET A 90 -19.55 6.46 17.81
N LEU A 91 -20.57 5.62 18.06
CA LEU A 91 -20.44 4.15 17.93
C LEU A 91 -20.21 3.75 16.48
N SER A 92 -20.87 4.43 15.55
CA SER A 92 -20.71 4.18 14.11
C SER A 92 -19.31 4.54 13.62
N ALA A 93 -18.75 5.67 14.09
CA ALA A 93 -17.38 6.08 13.76
C ALA A 93 -16.35 5.12 14.34
N ALA A 94 -16.52 4.68 15.58
CA ALA A 94 -15.67 3.65 16.19
C ALA A 94 -15.73 2.33 15.43
N PHE A 95 -16.91 1.87 15.04
CA PHE A 95 -17.10 0.67 14.23
C PHE A 95 -16.38 0.79 12.89
N LEU A 96 -16.53 1.91 12.16
CA LEU A 96 -15.82 2.12 10.91
C LEU A 96 -14.30 2.10 11.11
N GLY A 97 -13.79 2.76 12.15
CA GLY A 97 -12.36 2.73 12.49
C GLY A 97 -11.85 1.33 12.78
N ILE A 98 -12.62 0.49 13.48
CA ILE A 98 -12.27 -0.89 13.80
C ILE A 98 -12.16 -1.72 12.53
N ILE A 99 -13.17 -1.72 11.66
CA ILE A 99 -13.19 -2.54 10.44
C ILE A 99 -12.22 -2.05 9.36
N THR A 100 -11.64 -0.87 9.51
CA THR A 100 -10.65 -0.33 8.58
C THR A 100 -9.26 -0.20 9.20
N GLY A 101 -9.05 -0.74 10.41
CA GLY A 101 -7.79 -0.69 11.14
C GLY A 101 -6.84 -1.86 10.87
N TYR A 102 -7.11 -2.72 9.89
CA TYR A 102 -6.27 -3.86 9.54
C TYR A 102 -4.86 -3.43 9.11
N ASP A 103 -3.81 -4.08 9.64
CA ASP A 103 -2.39 -3.77 9.37
C ASP A 103 -1.66 -4.82 8.51
N GLY A 104 -2.38 -5.79 7.97
CA GLY A 104 -1.82 -6.91 7.21
C GLY A 104 -1.66 -8.19 8.03
N GLU A 105 -1.63 -8.12 9.35
CA GLU A 105 -1.46 -9.26 10.25
C GLU A 105 -2.66 -9.47 11.18
N SER A 106 -3.28 -8.39 11.65
CA SER A 106 -4.41 -8.45 12.58
C SER A 106 -5.54 -7.48 12.22
N VAL A 107 -6.78 -7.89 12.50
CA VAL A 107 -7.98 -7.03 12.33
C VAL A 107 -7.95 -5.82 13.26
N PHE A 108 -7.21 -5.90 14.37
CA PHE A 108 -7.01 -4.82 15.33
C PHE A 108 -5.56 -4.28 15.28
N GLY A 109 -5.02 -4.06 14.09
CA GLY A 109 -3.62 -3.74 13.84
C GLY A 109 -3.08 -2.49 14.52
N GLN A 110 -3.97 -1.62 14.97
CA GLN A 110 -3.59 -0.43 15.70
C GLN A 110 -3.03 -0.78 17.09
N SER A 111 -1.96 -0.10 17.50
CA SER A 111 -1.34 -0.31 18.80
C SER A 111 -2.34 -0.06 19.94
N PHE A 112 -2.16 -0.74 21.08
CA PHE A 112 -2.99 -0.57 22.28
C PHE A 112 -3.09 0.90 22.74
N THR A 113 -2.03 1.67 22.57
CA THR A 113 -1.98 3.10 22.87
C THR A 113 -2.95 3.92 22.02
N VAL A 114 -3.10 3.58 20.72
CA VAL A 114 -4.05 4.23 19.81
C VAL A 114 -5.48 3.94 20.23
N TRP A 115 -5.79 2.70 20.66
CA TRP A 115 -7.10 2.33 21.19
C TRP A 115 -7.45 3.09 22.47
N ILE A 116 -6.50 3.21 23.40
CA ILE A 116 -6.69 4.00 24.64
C ILE A 116 -6.91 5.50 24.30
N ALA A 117 -6.07 6.07 23.43
CA ALA A 117 -6.19 7.47 23.05
C ALA A 117 -7.53 7.76 22.36
N SER A 118 -7.98 6.88 21.49
CA SER A 118 -9.27 6.99 20.80
C SER A 118 -10.46 6.84 21.74
N GLY A 119 -10.38 5.89 22.68
CA GLY A 119 -11.37 5.75 23.74
C GLY A 119 -11.43 6.98 24.65
N ALA A 120 -10.28 7.51 25.05
CA ALA A 120 -10.18 8.74 25.85
C ALA A 120 -10.75 9.96 25.08
N PHE A 121 -10.44 10.07 23.78
CA PHE A 121 -11.01 11.12 22.93
C PHE A 121 -12.54 11.03 22.82
N LEU A 122 -13.09 9.86 22.56
CA LEU A 122 -14.54 9.65 22.51
C LEU A 122 -15.20 9.96 23.86
N PHE A 123 -14.56 9.55 24.96
CA PHE A 123 -15.04 9.85 26.30
C PHE A 123 -15.01 11.36 26.60
N LEU A 124 -13.93 12.05 26.26
CA LEU A 124 -13.80 13.50 26.40
C LEU A 124 -14.84 14.23 25.55
N LEU A 125 -15.00 13.82 24.28
CA LEU A 125 -16.02 14.37 23.40
C LEU A 125 -17.43 14.16 23.98
N PHE A 126 -17.71 12.98 24.54
CA PHE A 126 -18.95 12.71 25.23
C PHE A 126 -19.17 13.64 26.43
N LEU A 127 -18.15 13.87 27.28
CA LEU A 127 -18.24 14.80 28.43
C LEU A 127 -18.50 16.23 27.97
N ILE A 128 -17.78 16.71 26.97
CA ILE A 128 -17.98 18.05 26.39
C ILE A 128 -19.42 18.19 25.88
N CYS A 129 -19.89 17.20 25.13
CA CYS A 129 -21.29 17.20 24.65
C CYS A 129 -22.31 17.20 25.80
N LYS A 130 -22.06 16.50 26.92
CA LYS A 130 -22.90 16.50 28.09
C LYS A 130 -22.92 17.87 28.79
N ILE A 131 -21.75 18.50 28.95
CA ILE A 131 -21.62 19.85 29.53
C ILE A 131 -22.38 20.85 28.65
N VAL A 132 -22.14 20.86 27.35
CA VAL A 132 -22.83 21.75 26.40
C VAL A 132 -24.35 21.52 26.41
N ALA A 133 -24.81 20.27 26.56
CA ALA A 133 -26.22 19.93 26.67
C ALA A 133 -26.88 20.39 27.99
N SER A 134 -26.08 20.57 29.05
CA SER A 134 -26.57 21.02 30.38
C SER A 134 -26.72 22.53 30.50
N VAL A 135 -26.05 23.32 29.62
CA VAL A 135 -26.14 24.78 29.61
C VAL A 135 -27.57 25.20 29.30
N PRO A 136 -28.21 26.05 30.15
CA PRO A 136 -29.57 26.53 29.91
C PRO A 136 -29.59 27.34 28.59
N LYS A 137 -30.57 27.05 27.74
CA LYS A 137 -30.71 27.72 26.44
C LYS A 137 -31.26 29.11 26.65
N SER A 138 -30.50 30.11 26.24
CA SER A 138 -31.00 31.46 26.04
C SER A 138 -32.10 31.44 24.95
N GLU A 139 -33.11 32.28 25.07
CA GLU A 139 -34.23 32.36 24.12
C GLU A 139 -33.81 32.91 22.72
N TYR A 140 -32.57 33.32 22.59
CA TYR A 140 -31.98 33.82 21.35
C TYR A 140 -31.85 32.71 20.30
N ASN A 141 -32.10 33.06 19.04
CA ASN A 141 -32.20 32.15 17.88
C ASN A 141 -30.90 31.28 17.64
N ASP A 142 -30.84 30.13 18.33
CA ASP A 142 -29.63 29.24 18.38
C ASP A 142 -29.46 28.30 17.17
N ARG A 143 -30.27 28.47 16.10
CA ARG A 143 -30.27 27.58 14.94
C ARG A 143 -28.90 27.47 14.24
N PRO A 144 -28.19 28.57 13.88
CA PRO A 144 -26.91 28.46 13.19
C PRO A 144 -25.82 27.85 14.09
N ARG A 145 -25.83 28.14 15.40
CA ARG A 145 -24.90 27.56 16.37
C ARG A 145 -25.09 26.05 16.55
N THR A 146 -26.35 25.58 16.54
CA THR A 146 -26.66 24.15 16.64
C THR A 146 -26.17 23.39 15.39
N LEU A 147 -26.36 23.97 14.21
CA LEU A 147 -25.87 23.36 12.97
C LEU A 147 -24.35 23.34 12.93
N ALA A 148 -23.69 24.46 13.23
CA ALA A 148 -22.24 24.55 13.24
C ALA A 148 -21.60 23.58 14.24
N GLY A 149 -22.12 23.51 15.47
CA GLY A 149 -21.65 22.55 16.48
C GLY A 149 -21.85 21.10 16.07
N THR A 150 -22.95 20.79 15.41
CA THR A 150 -23.23 19.45 14.90
C THR A 150 -22.28 19.07 13.76
N LEU A 151 -22.01 19.99 12.83
CA LEU A 151 -21.04 19.77 11.75
C LEU A 151 -19.62 19.62 12.28
N LEU A 152 -19.23 20.41 13.28
CA LEU A 152 -17.93 20.30 13.94
C LEU A 152 -17.73 18.91 14.56
N ILE A 153 -18.73 18.41 15.32
CA ILE A 153 -18.66 17.08 15.93
C ILE A 153 -18.57 16.00 14.85
N LEU A 154 -19.35 16.14 13.77
CA LEU A 154 -19.32 15.20 12.65
C LEU A 154 -17.93 15.17 11.98
N SER A 155 -17.31 16.34 11.77
CA SER A 155 -15.95 16.43 11.24
C SER A 155 -14.91 15.80 12.15
N LEU A 156 -15.05 15.96 13.48
CA LEU A 156 -14.18 15.30 14.44
C LEU A 156 -14.35 13.77 14.41
N LEU A 157 -15.57 13.28 14.23
CA LEU A 157 -15.82 11.83 14.09
C LEU A 157 -15.26 11.28 12.79
N PHE A 158 -15.31 12.05 11.69
CA PHE A 158 -14.68 11.66 10.44
C PHE A 158 -13.15 11.60 10.57
N GLY A 159 -12.55 12.62 11.21
CA GLY A 159 -11.13 12.61 11.52
C GLY A 159 -10.72 11.43 12.40
N LEU A 160 -11.53 11.10 13.41
CA LEU A 160 -11.30 9.91 14.26
C LEU A 160 -11.37 8.61 13.45
N THR A 161 -12.36 8.47 12.56
CA THR A 161 -12.48 7.29 11.69
C THR A 161 -11.25 7.15 10.81
N ALA A 162 -10.78 8.25 10.20
CA ALA A 162 -9.58 8.26 9.38
C ALA A 162 -8.30 7.96 10.19
N TYR A 163 -8.22 8.44 11.42
CA TYR A 163 -7.10 8.17 12.32
C TYR A 163 -7.03 6.72 12.80
N LEU A 164 -8.19 6.09 13.05
CA LEU A 164 -8.29 4.68 13.45
C LEU A 164 -8.14 3.73 12.27
N GLY A 165 -8.60 4.14 11.09
CA GLY A 165 -8.46 3.36 9.87
C GLY A 165 -7.01 3.35 9.40
N ASN A 166 -6.61 2.29 8.72
CA ASN A 166 -5.30 2.22 8.12
C ASN A 166 -5.26 3.07 6.84
N THR A 167 -4.34 4.02 6.80
CA THR A 167 -4.09 4.93 5.67
C THR A 167 -2.68 4.76 5.10
N ASP A 168 -1.99 3.66 5.48
CA ASP A 168 -0.66 3.35 4.95
C ASP A 168 -0.75 3.00 3.48
N GLU A 169 -0.22 3.88 2.65
CA GLU A 169 -0.23 3.73 1.19
C GLU A 169 0.55 2.50 0.74
N ASN A 170 1.65 2.15 1.40
CA ASN A 170 2.43 0.96 1.08
C ASN A 170 1.64 -0.32 1.34
N LEU A 171 0.89 -0.38 2.45
CA LEU A 171 0.00 -1.51 2.72
C LEU A 171 -1.09 -1.64 1.66
N HIS A 172 -1.79 -0.55 1.32
CA HIS A 172 -2.83 -0.58 0.28
C HIS A 172 -2.26 -1.01 -1.07
N ARG A 173 -1.09 -0.50 -1.43
CA ARG A 173 -0.38 -0.88 -2.65
C ARG A 173 -0.01 -2.36 -2.66
N ARG A 174 0.57 -2.85 -1.58
CA ARG A 174 0.92 -4.26 -1.39
C ARG A 174 -0.30 -5.17 -1.54
N LEU A 175 -1.39 -4.87 -0.85
CA LEU A 175 -2.63 -5.65 -0.92
C LEU A 175 -3.22 -5.68 -2.34
N ARG A 176 -3.18 -4.56 -3.06
CA ARG A 176 -3.59 -4.49 -4.47
C ARG A 176 -2.70 -5.33 -5.37
N MET A 177 -1.38 -5.31 -5.15
CA MET A 177 -0.44 -6.16 -5.89
C MET A 177 -0.63 -7.64 -5.60
N GLU A 178 -0.85 -8.03 -4.33
CA GLU A 178 -1.18 -9.41 -3.94
C GLU A 178 -2.45 -9.91 -4.64
N GLN A 179 -3.43 -9.04 -4.81
CA GLN A 179 -4.65 -9.35 -5.54
C GLN A 179 -4.37 -9.60 -7.01
N LEU A 180 -3.70 -8.66 -7.70
CA LEU A 180 -3.35 -8.79 -9.11
C LEU A 180 -2.48 -10.02 -9.36
N PHE A 181 -1.59 -10.34 -8.42
CA PHE A 181 -0.81 -11.57 -8.47
C PHE A 181 -1.69 -12.82 -8.42
N ALA A 182 -2.66 -12.86 -7.51
CA ALA A 182 -3.61 -13.98 -7.41
C ALA A 182 -4.51 -14.12 -8.66
N ASP A 183 -4.84 -13.00 -9.30
CA ASP A 183 -5.62 -12.95 -10.55
C ASP A 183 -4.78 -13.30 -11.79
N GLY A 184 -3.44 -13.38 -11.66
CA GLY A 184 -2.50 -13.61 -12.77
C GLY A 184 -2.29 -12.39 -13.68
N ASP A 185 -2.74 -11.21 -13.27
CA ASP A 185 -2.57 -9.96 -14.03
C ASP A 185 -1.22 -9.31 -13.71
N TYR A 186 -0.15 -10.01 -14.09
CA TYR A 186 1.22 -9.56 -13.84
C TYR A 186 1.57 -8.25 -14.56
N ALA A 187 0.95 -7.99 -15.70
CA ALA A 187 1.20 -6.77 -16.47
C ALA A 187 0.80 -5.53 -15.67
N ARG A 188 -0.44 -5.49 -15.16
CA ARG A 188 -0.90 -4.39 -14.32
C ARG A 188 -0.18 -4.32 -12.97
N LEU A 189 0.17 -5.48 -12.39
CA LEU A 189 0.94 -5.54 -11.15
C LEU A 189 2.27 -4.80 -11.31
N LEU A 190 2.99 -5.04 -12.40
CA LEU A 190 4.31 -4.48 -12.65
C LEU A 190 4.28 -2.97 -13.00
N GLU A 191 3.11 -2.41 -13.34
CA GLU A 191 2.93 -0.97 -13.52
C GLU A 191 2.78 -0.22 -12.20
N ILE A 192 2.33 -0.90 -11.13
CA ILE A 192 2.10 -0.26 -9.83
C ILE A 192 3.44 0.15 -9.22
N GLY A 193 3.58 1.44 -8.91
CA GLY A 193 4.75 2.01 -8.25
C GLY A 193 6.05 1.89 -9.05
N ARG A 194 5.97 1.83 -10.39
CA ARG A 194 7.15 1.69 -11.26
C ARG A 194 8.15 2.83 -11.13
N TYR A 195 7.66 4.03 -10.88
CA TYR A 195 8.47 5.25 -10.81
C TYR A 195 8.63 5.80 -9.39
N GLU A 196 8.28 5.01 -8.38
CA GLU A 196 8.37 5.45 -7.00
C GLU A 196 9.72 5.08 -6.40
N GLU A 197 10.28 6.04 -5.65
CA GLU A 197 11.58 5.87 -5.00
C GLU A 197 11.49 4.98 -3.75
N GLU A 198 10.31 4.95 -3.09
CA GLU A 198 10.08 4.17 -1.89
C GLU A 198 9.36 2.86 -2.22
N SER A 199 9.93 1.77 -1.76
CA SER A 199 9.36 0.43 -1.82
C SER A 199 9.45 -0.22 -0.42
N ASP A 200 8.71 -1.30 -0.20
CA ASP A 200 8.89 -2.17 0.97
C ASP A 200 9.27 -3.59 0.54
N ALA A 201 9.84 -4.37 1.47
CA ALA A 201 10.31 -5.72 1.19
C ALA A 201 9.19 -6.66 0.69
N GLY A 202 7.94 -6.43 1.11
CA GLY A 202 6.78 -7.19 0.64
C GLY A 202 6.45 -6.89 -0.82
N ILE A 203 6.47 -5.62 -1.20
CA ILE A 203 6.27 -5.17 -2.58
C ILE A 203 7.37 -5.72 -3.49
N ASP A 204 8.63 -5.63 -3.06
CA ASP A 204 9.78 -6.15 -3.82
C ASP A 204 9.65 -7.65 -4.08
N LEU A 205 9.24 -8.41 -3.07
CA LEU A 205 9.04 -9.85 -3.19
C LEU A 205 7.89 -10.20 -4.15
N ILE A 206 6.78 -9.48 -4.10
CA ILE A 206 5.64 -9.70 -5.00
C ILE A 206 6.03 -9.40 -6.45
N ARG A 207 6.76 -8.30 -6.69
CA ARG A 207 7.32 -7.96 -8.01
C ARG A 207 8.25 -9.05 -8.53
N ALA A 208 9.19 -9.51 -7.71
CA ALA A 208 10.10 -10.57 -8.10
C ALA A 208 9.36 -11.86 -8.47
N LYS A 209 8.35 -12.25 -7.68
CA LYS A 209 7.49 -13.40 -7.99
C LYS A 209 6.73 -13.20 -9.31
N ALA A 210 6.17 -12.02 -9.54
CA ALA A 210 5.46 -11.70 -10.77
C ALA A 210 6.37 -11.77 -12.00
N LEU A 211 7.61 -11.25 -11.89
CA LEU A 211 8.61 -11.32 -12.95
C LEU A 211 9.05 -12.76 -13.27
N LEU A 212 9.11 -13.64 -12.24
CA LEU A 212 9.41 -15.06 -12.42
C LEU A 212 8.27 -15.83 -13.12
N GLN A 213 7.02 -15.41 -12.90
CA GLN A 213 5.82 -16.10 -13.43
C GLN A 213 5.25 -15.46 -14.68
N SER A 214 5.70 -14.26 -15.05
CA SER A 214 5.16 -13.52 -16.20
C SER A 214 5.42 -14.24 -17.51
N PRO A 215 4.38 -14.59 -18.31
CA PRO A 215 4.52 -15.22 -19.62
C PRO A 215 5.09 -14.26 -20.68
N ALA A 216 5.12 -12.96 -20.41
CA ALA A 216 5.62 -11.95 -21.32
C ALA A 216 7.16 -11.98 -21.51
N SER A 217 7.84 -12.79 -20.71
CA SER A 217 9.29 -12.96 -20.81
C SER A 217 9.62 -14.30 -21.45
N PRO A 218 10.34 -14.31 -22.58
CA PRO A 218 10.77 -15.56 -23.18
C PRO A 218 11.57 -16.40 -22.17
N ALA A 219 11.17 -17.64 -21.94
CA ALA A 219 11.86 -18.59 -21.07
C ALA A 219 12.09 -18.14 -19.61
N GLY A 220 11.19 -17.32 -19.04
CA GLY A 220 11.28 -16.92 -17.63
C GLY A 220 12.36 -15.87 -17.33
N SER A 221 12.92 -15.21 -18.34
CA SER A 221 13.99 -14.21 -18.19
C SER A 221 13.55 -12.87 -17.59
N GLY A 222 12.24 -12.70 -17.29
CA GLY A 222 11.66 -11.42 -16.87
C GLY A 222 12.30 -10.80 -15.64
N ILE A 223 12.71 -11.62 -14.66
CA ILE A 223 13.38 -11.11 -13.47
C ILE A 223 14.77 -10.54 -13.82
N GLY A 224 15.54 -11.22 -14.66
CA GLY A 224 16.86 -10.77 -15.13
C GLY A 224 16.81 -9.58 -16.10
N GLU A 225 15.62 -9.28 -16.68
CA GLU A 225 15.40 -8.16 -17.60
C GLU A 225 14.88 -6.89 -16.91
N SER A 226 14.19 -7.03 -15.80
CA SER A 226 13.35 -5.91 -15.32
C SER A 226 13.44 -5.62 -13.83
N LEU A 227 13.99 -6.50 -12.98
CA LEU A 227 13.96 -6.31 -11.54
C LEU A 227 14.63 -5.00 -11.09
N PHE A 228 15.82 -4.70 -11.63
CA PHE A 228 16.59 -3.52 -11.21
C PHE A 228 16.07 -2.18 -11.78
N ARG A 229 15.00 -2.21 -12.58
CA ARG A 229 14.25 -1.00 -12.98
C ARG A 229 13.38 -0.45 -11.84
N TYR A 230 13.14 -1.27 -10.82
CA TYR A 230 12.34 -0.88 -9.66
C TYR A 230 13.25 -0.48 -8.50
N SER A 231 12.76 0.39 -7.65
CA SER A 231 13.41 0.63 -6.36
C SER A 231 13.32 -0.64 -5.50
N ILE A 232 14.44 -1.09 -4.96
CA ILE A 232 14.53 -2.24 -4.05
C ILE A 232 14.87 -1.70 -2.67
N SER A 233 13.98 -1.94 -1.70
CA SER A 233 14.10 -1.42 -0.34
C SER A 233 15.19 -2.14 0.46
N ASP A 234 15.17 -3.48 0.42
CA ASP A 234 16.12 -4.34 1.12
C ASP A 234 16.61 -5.47 0.19
N PRO A 235 17.73 -5.24 -0.53
CA PRO A 235 18.31 -6.26 -1.41
C PRO A 235 18.66 -7.57 -0.67
N SER A 236 19.07 -7.49 0.60
CA SER A 236 19.47 -8.66 1.39
C SER A 236 18.27 -9.54 1.78
N ALA A 237 17.17 -8.90 2.23
CA ALA A 237 15.92 -9.61 2.53
C ALA A 237 15.36 -10.26 1.26
N LEU A 238 15.35 -9.54 0.13
CA LEU A 238 14.87 -10.06 -1.15
C LEU A 238 15.73 -11.22 -1.65
N SER A 239 17.08 -11.12 -1.57
CA SER A 239 18.00 -12.21 -1.92
C SER A 239 17.72 -13.47 -1.10
N LYS A 240 17.58 -13.31 0.22
CA LYS A 240 17.25 -14.43 1.12
C LYS A 240 15.93 -15.11 0.73
N ALA A 241 14.90 -14.32 0.41
CA ALA A 241 13.60 -14.85 -0.02
C ALA A 241 13.71 -15.59 -1.35
N LEU A 242 14.45 -15.04 -2.34
CA LEU A 242 14.64 -15.68 -3.64
C LEU A 242 15.40 -16.99 -3.54
N LYS A 243 16.38 -17.13 -2.64
CA LYS A 243 17.10 -18.39 -2.40
C LYS A 243 16.19 -19.52 -1.90
N THR A 244 15.07 -19.21 -1.28
CA THR A 244 14.11 -20.24 -0.86
C THR A 244 13.21 -20.72 -1.99
N MET A 245 13.23 -20.05 -3.13
CA MET A 245 12.43 -20.43 -4.30
C MET A 245 13.19 -21.50 -5.11
N HIS A 246 12.48 -22.54 -5.54
CA HIS A 246 13.05 -23.62 -6.36
C HIS A 246 13.07 -23.19 -7.85
N SER A 247 13.88 -22.16 -8.15
CA SER A 247 14.03 -21.61 -9.50
C SER A 247 15.46 -21.14 -9.72
N ASP A 248 16.10 -21.61 -10.79
CA ASP A 248 17.46 -21.23 -11.16
C ASP A 248 17.58 -19.72 -11.37
N GLN A 249 16.56 -19.10 -11.93
CA GLN A 249 16.55 -17.64 -12.16
C GLN A 249 16.40 -16.84 -10.86
N ALA A 250 15.62 -17.35 -9.89
CA ALA A 250 15.55 -16.74 -8.57
C ALA A 250 16.91 -16.84 -7.87
N TYR A 251 17.58 -17.98 -8.00
CA TYR A 251 18.93 -18.15 -7.45
C TYR A 251 19.96 -17.25 -8.11
N LEU A 252 20.00 -17.19 -9.44
CA LEU A 252 20.90 -16.30 -10.20
C LEU A 252 20.68 -14.84 -9.81
N THR A 253 19.40 -14.41 -9.72
CA THR A 253 19.07 -13.05 -9.30
C THR A 253 19.47 -12.79 -7.85
N SER A 254 19.38 -13.78 -6.97
CA SER A 254 19.86 -13.64 -5.59
C SER A 254 21.37 -13.42 -5.53
N CYS A 255 22.15 -14.08 -6.40
CA CYS A 255 23.60 -13.83 -6.52
C CYS A 255 23.89 -12.39 -6.96
N LEU A 256 23.07 -11.82 -7.86
CA LEU A 256 23.21 -10.43 -8.26
C LEU A 256 22.89 -9.45 -7.14
N LEU A 257 21.83 -9.70 -6.37
CA LEU A 257 21.47 -8.88 -5.21
C LEU A 257 22.56 -8.91 -4.13
N ASP A 258 23.21 -10.06 -3.93
CA ASP A 258 24.33 -10.23 -3.01
C ASP A 258 25.67 -9.74 -3.60
N ARG A 259 25.69 -9.32 -4.88
CA ARG A 259 26.91 -8.96 -5.64
C ARG A 259 27.95 -10.08 -5.72
N ASN A 260 27.52 -11.30 -5.62
CA ASN A 260 28.37 -12.47 -5.73
C ASN A 260 28.48 -12.91 -7.20
N LEU A 261 29.26 -12.14 -7.97
CA LEU A 261 29.45 -12.37 -9.39
C LEU A 261 30.16 -13.70 -9.69
N ALA A 262 31.02 -14.19 -8.78
CA ALA A 262 31.69 -15.48 -8.95
C ALA A 262 30.67 -16.63 -8.94
N SER A 263 29.83 -16.70 -7.89
CA SER A 263 28.78 -17.73 -7.82
C SER A 263 27.76 -17.57 -8.96
N PHE A 264 27.49 -16.36 -9.41
CA PHE A 264 26.60 -16.09 -10.55
C PHE A 264 27.18 -16.67 -11.84
N ALA A 265 28.46 -16.35 -12.17
CA ALA A 265 29.13 -16.82 -13.38
C ALA A 265 29.32 -18.35 -13.40
N ASP A 266 29.58 -18.97 -12.23
CA ASP A 266 29.71 -20.42 -12.11
C ASP A 266 28.39 -21.18 -12.26
N THR A 267 27.24 -20.50 -12.02
CA THR A 267 25.92 -21.15 -12.01
C THR A 267 25.16 -20.95 -13.34
N ILE A 268 25.44 -19.86 -14.08
CA ILE A 268 24.70 -19.53 -15.30
C ILE A 268 24.91 -20.61 -16.37
N VAL A 269 23.78 -21.11 -16.90
CA VAL A 269 23.78 -22.11 -17.99
C VAL A 269 23.53 -21.38 -19.32
N TYR A 270 24.60 -21.07 -20.05
CA TYR A 270 24.54 -20.30 -21.30
C TYR A 270 23.67 -20.94 -22.39
N ASP A 271 23.58 -22.27 -22.43
CA ASP A 271 22.79 -23.01 -23.44
C ASP A 271 21.29 -22.80 -23.28
N ALA A 272 20.86 -22.32 -22.12
CA ALA A 272 19.46 -22.00 -21.87
C ALA A 272 19.01 -20.70 -22.55
N TYR A 273 19.94 -19.89 -23.08
CA TYR A 273 19.63 -18.57 -23.59
C TYR A 273 20.00 -18.44 -25.08
N THR A 274 19.04 -17.95 -25.86
CA THR A 274 19.29 -17.39 -27.20
C THR A 274 19.82 -15.95 -27.09
N THR A 275 19.33 -15.23 -26.11
CA THR A 275 19.75 -13.87 -25.72
C THR A 275 19.80 -13.85 -24.19
N VAL A 276 20.93 -13.47 -23.63
CA VAL A 276 21.09 -13.39 -22.17
C VAL A 276 20.28 -12.19 -21.66
N PRO A 277 19.53 -12.31 -20.54
CA PRO A 277 18.84 -11.18 -19.91
C PRO A 277 19.78 -10.00 -19.65
N THR A 278 19.31 -8.78 -19.86
CA THR A 278 20.12 -7.56 -19.81
C THR A 278 20.97 -7.45 -18.54
N TYR A 279 20.36 -7.63 -17.36
CA TYR A 279 21.10 -7.52 -16.08
C TYR A 279 22.10 -8.65 -15.86
N TYR A 280 21.81 -9.85 -16.42
CA TYR A 280 22.75 -10.96 -16.38
C TYR A 280 23.96 -10.66 -17.26
N MET A 281 23.73 -10.11 -18.46
CA MET A 281 24.84 -9.69 -19.33
C MET A 281 25.67 -8.56 -18.72
N GLN A 282 25.03 -7.58 -18.09
CA GLN A 282 25.73 -6.51 -17.36
C GLN A 282 26.60 -7.06 -16.22
N ALA A 283 26.09 -8.04 -15.48
CA ALA A 283 26.88 -8.71 -14.44
C ALA A 283 28.09 -9.47 -15.01
N LEU A 284 27.92 -10.15 -16.16
CA LEU A 284 28.99 -10.84 -16.86
C LEU A 284 30.04 -9.89 -17.42
N VAL A 285 29.63 -8.69 -17.84
CA VAL A 285 30.57 -7.63 -18.24
C VAL A 285 31.41 -7.16 -17.07
N ILE A 286 30.80 -6.89 -15.90
CA ILE A 286 31.54 -6.53 -14.68
C ILE A 286 32.52 -7.67 -14.27
N ALA A 287 32.07 -8.93 -14.37
CA ALA A 287 32.91 -10.10 -14.08
C ALA A 287 33.98 -10.35 -15.15
N ASN A 288 33.94 -9.66 -16.27
CA ASN A 288 34.83 -9.85 -17.44
C ASN A 288 34.83 -11.31 -17.94
N ASP A 289 33.62 -11.90 -18.05
CA ASP A 289 33.45 -13.31 -18.38
C ASP A 289 33.81 -13.62 -19.81
N SER A 290 34.81 -14.49 -19.99
CA SER A 290 35.35 -14.87 -21.31
C SER A 290 34.40 -15.77 -22.11
N VAL A 291 33.58 -16.57 -21.43
CA VAL A 291 32.63 -17.49 -22.07
C VAL A 291 31.47 -16.69 -22.64
N ALA A 292 30.92 -15.75 -21.88
CA ALA A 292 29.88 -14.85 -22.35
C ALA A 292 30.32 -14.03 -23.52
N ARG A 293 31.54 -13.46 -23.46
CA ARG A 293 32.16 -12.69 -24.57
C ARG A 293 32.30 -13.53 -25.84
N ALA A 294 32.71 -14.79 -25.73
CA ALA A 294 32.88 -15.65 -26.89
C ALA A 294 31.53 -16.10 -27.50
N ARG A 295 30.52 -16.33 -26.67
CA ARG A 295 29.20 -16.86 -27.08
C ARG A 295 28.23 -15.79 -27.58
N PHE A 296 28.25 -14.62 -26.96
CA PHE A 296 27.35 -13.49 -27.22
C PHE A 296 28.15 -12.21 -27.52
N PRO A 297 29.04 -12.21 -28.53
CA PRO A 297 30.02 -11.14 -28.73
C PRO A 297 29.37 -9.77 -28.95
N GLN A 298 28.28 -9.71 -29.71
CA GLN A 298 27.58 -8.45 -29.98
C GLN A 298 26.95 -7.89 -28.73
N GLN A 299 26.15 -8.71 -28.01
CA GLN A 299 25.47 -8.29 -26.80
C GLN A 299 26.46 -7.91 -25.68
N PHE A 300 27.56 -8.65 -25.57
CA PHE A 300 28.61 -8.32 -24.60
C PHE A 300 29.29 -6.98 -24.98
N ALA A 301 29.56 -6.71 -26.24
CA ALA A 301 30.16 -5.46 -26.68
C ALA A 301 29.24 -4.25 -26.45
N ASP A 302 27.94 -4.41 -26.70
CA ASP A 302 26.96 -3.35 -26.48
C ASP A 302 26.87 -2.97 -24.99
N GLU A 303 26.83 -3.95 -24.09
CA GLU A 303 26.80 -3.72 -22.65
C GLU A 303 28.17 -3.26 -22.10
N GLN A 304 29.29 -3.67 -22.72
CA GLN A 304 30.62 -3.17 -22.38
C GLN A 304 30.72 -1.66 -22.71
N LEU A 305 30.19 -1.22 -23.85
CA LEU A 305 30.15 0.20 -24.19
C LEU A 305 29.36 1.03 -23.19
N LEU A 306 28.22 0.49 -22.71
CA LEU A 306 27.44 1.14 -21.67
C LEU A 306 28.18 1.20 -20.33
N TYR A 307 28.93 0.12 -19.99
CA TYR A 307 29.76 0.08 -18.79
C TYR A 307 30.91 1.09 -18.83
N ASP A 308 31.57 1.21 -20.00
CA ASP A 308 32.66 2.18 -20.23
C ASP A 308 32.09 3.61 -20.09
N SER A 309 30.92 3.90 -20.67
CA SER A 309 30.24 5.19 -20.54
C SER A 309 29.87 5.51 -19.07
N PHE A 310 29.49 4.49 -18.28
CA PHE A 310 29.27 4.65 -16.84
C PHE A 310 30.57 4.99 -16.11
N GLY A 311 31.68 4.34 -16.46
CA GLY A 311 33.02 4.65 -15.96
C GLY A 311 33.45 6.07 -16.25
N GLU A 312 33.30 6.51 -17.50
CA GLU A 312 33.58 7.88 -17.93
C GLU A 312 32.77 8.93 -17.19
N ALA A 313 31.49 8.61 -16.87
CA ALA A 313 30.63 9.49 -16.07
C ALA A 313 31.07 9.57 -14.59
N LEU A 314 31.71 8.52 -14.06
CA LEU A 314 32.22 8.48 -12.70
C LEU A 314 33.62 9.11 -12.54
N GLU A 315 34.45 9.07 -13.56
CA GLU A 315 35.84 9.56 -13.51
C GLU A 315 35.95 11.00 -12.94
N PRO A 316 35.17 11.99 -13.41
CA PRO A 316 35.25 13.37 -12.87
C PRO A 316 34.75 13.47 -11.43
N LEU A 317 34.05 12.46 -10.92
CA LEU A 317 33.43 12.42 -9.60
C LEU A 317 34.23 11.57 -8.60
N GLU A 318 35.39 11.05 -8.97
CA GLU A 318 36.17 10.08 -8.17
C GLU A 318 36.42 10.55 -6.73
N TYR A 319 36.66 11.84 -6.55
CA TYR A 319 36.95 12.45 -5.24
C TYR A 319 35.70 12.93 -4.48
N GLU A 320 34.53 12.85 -5.10
CA GLU A 320 33.27 13.28 -4.48
C GLU A 320 32.69 12.19 -3.56
N PRO A 321 31.88 12.55 -2.56
CA PRO A 321 31.19 11.58 -1.72
C PRO A 321 30.32 10.61 -2.54
N LYS A 322 30.28 9.34 -2.16
CA LYS A 322 29.50 8.30 -2.87
C LYS A 322 28.05 8.68 -3.13
N GLN A 323 27.42 9.39 -2.19
CA GLN A 323 26.05 9.88 -2.36
C GLN A 323 25.94 10.90 -3.51
N PHE A 324 26.93 11.76 -3.66
CA PHE A 324 26.96 12.73 -4.76
C PHE A 324 27.20 12.04 -6.11
N GLN A 325 28.13 11.07 -6.14
CA GLN A 325 28.36 10.24 -7.34
C GLN A 325 27.09 9.52 -7.76
N ALA A 326 26.38 8.89 -6.81
CA ALA A 326 25.13 8.19 -7.05
C ALA A 326 24.05 9.12 -7.63
N ASN A 327 23.85 10.29 -7.03
CA ASN A 327 22.85 11.26 -7.48
C ASN A 327 23.18 11.81 -8.88
N SER A 328 24.45 12.09 -9.16
CA SER A 328 24.90 12.65 -10.45
C SER A 328 24.77 11.66 -11.60
N THR A 329 24.92 10.36 -11.32
CA THR A 329 24.80 9.29 -12.32
C THR A 329 23.42 8.62 -12.33
N TYR A 330 22.49 9.06 -11.47
CA TYR A 330 21.18 8.44 -11.31
C TYR A 330 20.37 8.46 -12.62
N ILE A 331 20.13 9.66 -13.18
CA ILE A 331 19.25 9.79 -14.35
C ILE A 331 19.66 8.88 -15.52
N PRO A 332 20.94 8.85 -15.97
CA PRO A 332 21.33 8.02 -17.10
C PRO A 332 21.49 6.53 -16.78
N PHE A 333 21.75 6.13 -15.51
CA PHE A 333 22.19 4.77 -15.22
C PHE A 333 21.42 4.02 -14.12
N HIS A 334 20.43 4.64 -13.45
CA HIS A 334 19.73 4.02 -12.32
C HIS A 334 18.98 2.72 -12.67
N GLU A 335 18.59 2.56 -13.93
CA GLU A 335 17.97 1.34 -14.45
C GLU A 335 18.99 0.27 -14.87
N THR A 336 20.29 0.44 -14.57
CA THR A 336 21.33 -0.54 -14.91
C THR A 336 21.80 -1.32 -13.68
N TYR A 337 22.28 -2.54 -13.91
CA TYR A 337 22.93 -3.31 -12.85
C TYR A 337 24.27 -2.68 -12.44
N PHE A 338 24.96 -1.95 -13.33
CA PHE A 338 26.21 -1.22 -13.04
C PHE A 338 26.02 -0.21 -11.90
N TRP A 339 24.96 0.58 -11.98
CA TRP A 339 24.62 1.55 -10.94
C TRP A 339 24.24 0.86 -9.62
N PHE A 340 23.39 -0.17 -9.67
CA PHE A 340 23.01 -0.97 -8.51
C PHE A 340 24.23 -1.59 -7.83
N TYR A 341 25.12 -2.24 -8.61
CA TYR A 341 26.33 -2.88 -8.11
C TYR A 341 27.27 -1.89 -7.42
N THR A 342 27.34 -0.66 -7.89
CA THR A 342 28.26 0.36 -7.38
C THR A 342 27.72 1.07 -6.14
N PHE A 343 26.42 1.41 -6.10
CA PHE A 343 25.88 2.34 -5.11
C PHE A 343 24.85 1.75 -4.12
N LYS A 344 24.06 0.78 -4.50
CA LYS A 344 23.10 0.16 -3.56
C LYS A 344 23.85 -0.76 -2.60
N LYS A 345 23.70 -0.52 -1.31
CA LYS A 345 24.29 -1.37 -0.26
C LYS A 345 23.27 -2.33 0.32
#